data_e3258d3b4843bdbe047a31043f9e881b
#
_entry.id   e3258d3b4843bdbe047a31043f9e881b
#
_cell.length_a   1.000
_cell.length_b   1.000
_cell.length_c   1.000
_cell.angle_alpha   90.00
_cell.angle_beta   90.00
_cell.angle_gamma   90.00
#
_symmetry.space_group_name_H-M   'P 1'
#
loop_
_entity.id
_entity.type
_entity.pdbx_description
1 polymer ?
#
loop_
_entity_poly.entity_id
_entity_poly.type
_entity_poly.pdbx_seq_one_letter_code
_entity_poly.pdbx_strand_id
1 'polypeptide(L)'
;MENYQEQCNSELRNQEIKSNMRTLTGFMWMMIAITLMWLLTLVRFFDVNAEVFSKAYIMSAILLIPIVYIYFRSDISKPWIKYFLIASICIISAIIASFLTFHVVLVYVFPLLLAVQYRERKVLWAALIMDITGVVISSLTGYYYGLCDLNLLF
;
A
#
# COMPACT_ATOMS: atom_id res chain seq x y z
N MET A 1 5.06 3.28 41.76
CA MET A 1 4.66 2.37 40.68
C MET A 1 3.91 3.10 39.56
N GLU A 2 3.03 4.05 39.85
CA GLU A 2 2.29 4.84 38.83
C GLU A 2 3.20 5.58 37.84
N ASN A 3 4.23 6.27 38.32
CA ASN A 3 5.17 7.00 37.45
C ASN A 3 5.88 6.12 36.40
N TYR A 4 6.16 4.85 36.76
CA TYR A 4 6.79 3.90 35.83
C TYR A 4 5.82 3.44 34.73
N GLN A 5 4.54 3.27 35.06
CA GLN A 5 3.51 2.90 34.06
C GLN A 5 3.19 4.05 33.13
N GLU A 6 3.13 5.28 33.60
CA GLU A 6 2.94 6.46 32.74
C GLU A 6 4.11 6.67 31.78
N GLN A 7 5.33 6.46 32.25
CA GLN A 7 6.53 6.58 31.41
C GLN A 7 6.59 5.50 30.33
N CYS A 8 6.25 4.26 30.67
CA CYS A 8 6.17 3.16 29.72
C CYS A 8 5.08 3.39 28.66
N ASN A 9 3.91 3.87 29.06
CA ASN A 9 2.81 4.17 28.15
C ASN A 9 3.14 5.33 27.21
N SER A 10 3.85 6.34 27.69
CA SER A 10 4.29 7.47 26.86
C SER A 10 5.33 7.06 25.82
N GLU A 11 6.24 6.17 26.17
CA GLU A 11 7.24 5.62 25.22
C GLU A 11 6.60 4.74 24.15
N LEU A 12 5.66 3.87 24.51
CA LEU A 12 4.91 3.05 23.57
C LEU A 12 4.13 3.92 22.58
N ARG A 13 3.44 4.95 23.09
CA ARG A 13 2.71 5.90 22.24
C ARG A 13 3.63 6.63 21.28
N ASN A 14 4.79 7.08 21.72
CA ASN A 14 5.78 7.74 20.88
C ASN A 14 6.35 6.79 19.79
N GLN A 15 6.53 5.50 20.13
CA GLN A 15 6.95 4.50 19.14
C GLN A 15 5.86 4.26 18.07
N GLU A 16 4.59 4.19 18.46
CA GLU A 16 3.47 4.05 17.51
C GLU A 16 3.38 5.25 16.56
N ILE A 17 3.45 6.47 17.08
CA ILE A 17 3.45 7.70 16.27
C ILE A 17 4.60 7.66 15.27
N LYS A 18 5.81 7.32 15.72
CA LYS A 18 7.00 7.27 14.87
C LYS A 18 6.88 6.20 13.77
N SER A 19 6.31 5.05 14.08
CA SER A 19 6.07 3.98 13.10
C SER A 19 5.00 4.39 12.09
N ASN A 20 3.88 4.97 12.53
CA ASN A 20 2.83 5.47 11.66
C ASN A 20 3.34 6.57 10.71
N MET A 21 4.16 7.50 11.21
CA MET A 21 4.79 8.54 10.39
C MET A 21 5.75 7.97 9.34
N ARG A 22 6.55 6.97 9.69
CA ARG A 22 7.44 6.30 8.74
C ARG A 22 6.65 5.56 7.64
N THR A 23 5.59 4.85 8.04
CA THR A 23 4.72 4.16 7.09
C THR A 23 4.05 5.15 6.15
N LEU A 24 3.58 6.28 6.67
CA LEU A 24 3.01 7.34 5.86
C LEU A 24 4.03 7.94 4.89
N THR A 25 5.26 8.20 5.34
CA THR A 25 6.34 8.67 4.47
C THR A 25 6.65 7.66 3.37
N GLY A 26 6.74 6.36 3.71
CA GLY A 26 6.91 5.30 2.73
C GLY A 26 5.77 5.26 1.71
N PHE A 27 4.54 5.42 2.17
CA PHE A 27 3.36 5.53 1.32
C PHE A 27 3.45 6.71 0.34
N MET A 28 3.87 7.89 0.80
CA MET A 28 4.05 9.05 -0.06
C MET A 28 5.12 8.79 -1.14
N TRP A 29 6.23 8.16 -0.80
CA TRP A 29 7.24 7.75 -1.78
C TRP A 29 6.70 6.76 -2.81
N MET A 30 5.89 5.80 -2.38
CA MET A 30 5.20 4.88 -3.29
C MET A 30 4.30 5.63 -4.28
N MET A 31 3.52 6.59 -3.80
CA MET A 31 2.64 7.39 -4.66
C MET A 31 3.41 8.25 -5.65
N ILE A 32 4.55 8.82 -5.25
CA ILE A 32 5.45 9.55 -6.15
C ILE A 32 5.97 8.62 -7.25
N ALA A 33 6.42 7.41 -6.90
CA ALA A 33 6.90 6.42 -7.86
C ALA A 33 5.79 6.01 -8.85
N ILE A 34 4.57 5.76 -8.38
CA ILE A 34 3.42 5.43 -9.22
C ILE A 34 3.08 6.59 -10.16
N THR A 35 3.13 7.84 -9.66
CA THR A 35 2.89 9.03 -10.50
C THR A 35 3.95 9.16 -11.59
N LEU A 36 5.22 8.91 -11.25
CA LEU A 36 6.30 8.92 -12.22
C LEU A 36 6.10 7.84 -13.30
N MET A 37 5.75 6.63 -12.90
CA MET A 37 5.43 5.53 -13.82
C MET A 37 4.25 5.89 -14.73
N TRP A 38 3.21 6.52 -14.20
CA TRP A 38 2.08 7.01 -15.00
C TRP A 38 2.51 8.05 -16.04
N LEU A 39 3.32 9.02 -15.65
CA LEU A 39 3.86 10.03 -16.58
C LEU A 39 4.70 9.39 -17.69
N LEU A 40 5.56 8.42 -17.36
CA LEU A 40 6.36 7.69 -18.35
C LEU A 40 5.49 6.87 -19.30
N THR A 41 4.39 6.32 -18.83
CA THR A 41 3.41 5.62 -19.67
C THR A 41 2.71 6.57 -20.65
N LEU A 42 2.38 7.81 -20.23
CA LEU A 42 1.79 8.83 -21.12
C LEU A 42 2.75 9.23 -22.25
N VAL A 43 4.04 9.27 -21.98
CA VAL A 43 5.08 9.55 -23.00
C VAL A 43 5.39 8.32 -23.87
N ARG A 44 4.68 7.20 -23.65
CA ARG A 44 4.90 5.92 -24.36
C ARG A 44 6.30 5.34 -24.16
N PHE A 45 6.90 5.60 -23.00
CA PHE A 45 8.16 4.98 -22.62
C PHE A 45 7.98 3.49 -22.30
N PHE A 46 6.82 3.12 -21.79
CA PHE A 46 6.41 1.74 -21.55
C PHE A 46 5.31 1.35 -22.54
N ASP A 47 5.37 0.12 -23.04
CA ASP A 47 4.34 -0.45 -23.93
C ASP A 47 3.15 -0.97 -23.11
N VAL A 48 2.56 -0.08 -22.31
CA VAL A 48 1.37 -0.34 -21.47
C VAL A 48 0.24 0.54 -21.98
N ASN A 49 -0.98 0.00 -22.01
CA ASN A 49 -2.15 0.78 -22.38
C ASN A 49 -2.36 1.95 -21.39
N ALA A 50 -2.07 3.18 -21.87
CA ALA A 50 -2.13 4.39 -21.06
C ALA A 50 -3.53 4.66 -20.46
N GLU A 51 -4.60 4.25 -21.16
CA GLU A 51 -5.99 4.42 -20.67
C GLU A 51 -6.25 3.51 -19.46
N VAL A 52 -5.82 2.25 -19.55
CA VAL A 52 -5.99 1.26 -18.50
C VAL A 52 -5.20 1.67 -17.26
N PHE A 53 -3.93 2.07 -17.45
CA PHE A 53 -3.09 2.53 -16.35
C PHE A 53 -3.59 3.83 -15.71
N SER A 54 -4.16 4.75 -16.50
CA SER A 54 -4.76 5.99 -15.98
C SER A 54 -5.97 5.71 -15.08
N LYS A 55 -6.79 4.71 -15.42
CA LYS A 55 -7.90 4.27 -14.56
C LYS A 55 -7.39 3.73 -13.21
N ALA A 56 -6.37 2.89 -13.23
CA ALA A 56 -5.73 2.38 -12.00
C ALA A 56 -5.13 3.50 -11.15
N TYR A 57 -4.47 4.46 -11.78
CA TYR A 57 -3.90 5.63 -11.11
C TYR A 57 -4.97 6.48 -10.42
N ILE A 58 -6.07 6.79 -11.11
CA ILE A 58 -7.18 7.56 -10.55
C ILE A 58 -7.81 6.83 -9.36
N MET A 59 -8.07 5.53 -9.47
CA MET A 59 -8.58 4.72 -8.36
C MET A 59 -7.66 4.75 -7.15
N SER A 60 -6.36 4.62 -7.38
CA SER A 60 -5.34 4.71 -6.32
C SER A 60 -5.28 6.10 -5.69
N ALA A 61 -5.41 7.17 -6.49
CA ALA A 61 -5.43 8.54 -6.02
C ALA A 61 -6.66 8.86 -5.14
N ILE A 62 -7.82 8.28 -5.45
CA ILE A 62 -9.03 8.42 -4.62
C ILE A 62 -8.80 7.82 -3.22
N LEU A 63 -8.11 6.68 -3.12
CA LEU A 63 -7.77 6.06 -1.85
C LEU A 63 -6.79 6.88 -1.01
N LEU A 64 -6.09 7.83 -1.63
CA LEU A 64 -5.20 8.77 -0.93
C LEU A 64 -5.97 9.78 -0.07
N ILE A 65 -7.19 10.14 -0.47
CA ILE A 65 -8.00 11.17 0.21
C ILE A 65 -8.22 10.86 1.70
N PRO A 66 -8.71 9.66 2.10
CA PRO A 66 -8.90 9.35 3.51
C PRO A 66 -7.58 9.29 4.29
N ILE A 67 -6.47 8.91 3.64
CA ILE A 67 -5.15 8.85 4.29
C ILE A 67 -4.65 10.28 4.60
N VAL A 68 -4.77 11.19 3.65
CA VAL A 68 -4.45 12.60 3.83
C VAL A 68 -5.35 13.23 4.91
N TYR A 69 -6.64 12.91 4.90
CA TYR A 69 -7.56 13.36 5.94
C TYR A 69 -7.15 12.89 7.35
N ILE A 70 -6.76 11.64 7.49
CA ILE A 70 -6.27 11.09 8.75
C ILE A 70 -4.99 11.80 9.19
N TYR A 71 -4.09 12.06 8.27
CA TYR A 71 -2.85 12.78 8.56
C TYR A 71 -3.09 14.16 9.16
N PHE A 72 -4.01 14.93 8.59
CA PHE A 72 -4.25 16.31 9.02
C PHE A 72 -5.22 16.44 10.21
N ARG A 73 -6.12 15.48 10.41
CA ARG A 73 -7.25 15.64 11.33
C ARG A 73 -7.32 14.62 12.45
N SER A 74 -6.67 13.47 12.33
CA SER A 74 -6.72 12.41 13.32
C SER A 74 -5.50 12.41 14.24
N ASP A 75 -5.73 11.97 15.48
CA ASP A 75 -4.64 11.66 16.41
C ASP A 75 -3.92 10.39 15.90
N ILE A 76 -2.74 10.59 15.28
CA ILE A 76 -1.91 9.54 14.67
C ILE A 76 -1.49 8.47 15.68
N SER A 77 -1.68 8.70 16.98
CA SER A 77 -1.37 7.73 18.03
C SER A 77 -2.39 6.61 18.20
N LYS A 78 -3.51 6.65 17.48
CA LYS A 78 -4.56 5.65 17.63
C LYS A 78 -4.13 4.29 17.07
N PRO A 79 -4.34 3.17 17.78
CA PRO A 79 -3.83 1.86 17.41
C PRO A 79 -4.47 1.27 16.12
N TRP A 80 -5.65 1.74 15.71
CA TRP A 80 -6.29 1.29 14.47
C TRP A 80 -5.67 1.88 13.21
N ILE A 81 -4.97 3.02 13.31
CA ILE A 81 -4.38 3.73 12.17
C ILE A 81 -3.34 2.87 11.46
N LYS A 82 -2.52 2.11 12.20
CA LYS A 82 -1.54 1.19 11.61
C LYS A 82 -2.18 0.15 10.68
N TYR A 83 -3.31 -0.44 11.09
CA TYR A 83 -4.04 -1.41 10.27
C TYR A 83 -4.68 -0.75 9.06
N PHE A 84 -5.21 0.46 9.22
CA PHE A 84 -5.80 1.22 8.12
C PHE A 84 -4.75 1.61 7.08
N LEU A 85 -3.57 2.08 7.48
CA LEU A 85 -2.48 2.42 6.58
C LEU A 85 -2.00 1.19 5.79
N ILE A 86 -1.76 0.08 6.48
CA ILE A 86 -1.34 -1.16 5.83
C ILE A 86 -2.41 -1.67 4.87
N ALA A 87 -3.69 -1.69 5.28
CA ALA A 87 -4.79 -2.10 4.40
C ALA A 87 -4.87 -1.23 3.14
N SER A 88 -4.74 0.09 3.28
CA SER A 88 -4.76 1.02 2.14
C SER A 88 -3.61 0.76 1.17
N ILE A 89 -2.41 0.46 1.67
CA ILE A 89 -1.25 0.14 0.84
C ILE A 89 -1.46 -1.19 0.11
N CYS A 90 -1.96 -2.23 0.79
CA CYS A 90 -2.29 -3.52 0.17
C CYS A 90 -3.34 -3.36 -0.93
N ILE A 91 -4.40 -2.57 -0.71
CA ILE A 91 -5.44 -2.31 -1.71
C ILE A 91 -4.86 -1.60 -2.93
N ILE A 92 -4.05 -0.56 -2.75
CA ILE A 92 -3.41 0.16 -3.85
C ILE A 92 -2.46 -0.76 -4.62
N SER A 93 -1.68 -1.58 -3.91
CA SER A 93 -0.81 -2.58 -4.53
C SER A 93 -1.62 -3.59 -5.37
N ALA A 94 -2.76 -4.05 -4.86
CA ALA A 94 -3.64 -4.97 -5.59
C ALA A 94 -4.27 -4.30 -6.83
N ILE A 95 -4.70 -3.04 -6.74
CA ILE A 95 -5.23 -2.27 -7.88
C ILE A 95 -4.15 -2.17 -8.96
N ILE A 96 -2.95 -1.72 -8.61
CA ILE A 96 -1.85 -1.55 -9.55
C ILE A 96 -1.46 -2.89 -10.19
N ALA A 97 -1.35 -3.95 -9.39
CA ALA A 97 -1.03 -5.28 -9.89
C ALA A 97 -2.10 -5.86 -10.82
N SER A 98 -3.38 -5.51 -10.63
CA SER A 98 -4.47 -5.94 -11.51
C SER A 98 -4.37 -5.35 -12.92
N PHE A 99 -3.75 -4.19 -13.07
CA PHE A 99 -3.64 -3.47 -14.34
C PHE A 99 -2.25 -3.55 -14.99
N LEU A 100 -1.23 -3.82 -14.19
CA LEU A 100 0.13 -4.06 -14.66
C LEU A 100 0.39 -5.57 -14.62
N THR A 101 0.50 -6.19 -15.77
CA THR A 101 0.82 -7.62 -15.93
C THR A 101 2.00 -8.06 -15.05
N PHE A 102 2.10 -9.33 -14.79
CA PHE A 102 2.96 -10.19 -13.96
C PHE A 102 4.32 -9.65 -13.43
N HIS A 103 4.89 -8.62 -14.01
CA HIS A 103 6.17 -8.00 -13.61
C HIS A 103 6.09 -7.25 -12.27
N VAL A 104 4.91 -7.14 -11.67
CA VAL A 104 4.63 -6.29 -10.50
C VAL A 104 4.48 -7.07 -9.20
N VAL A 105 4.87 -8.35 -9.16
CA VAL A 105 4.92 -9.15 -7.91
C VAL A 105 5.73 -8.44 -6.82
N LEU A 106 6.75 -7.66 -7.21
CA LEU A 106 7.54 -6.84 -6.29
C LEU A 106 6.72 -5.76 -5.55
N VAL A 107 5.58 -5.32 -6.08
CA VAL A 107 4.73 -4.33 -5.41
C VAL A 107 4.12 -4.90 -4.13
N TYR A 108 3.85 -6.21 -4.09
CA TYR A 108 3.33 -6.88 -2.89
C TYR A 108 4.36 -7.05 -1.76
N VAL A 109 5.64 -6.91 -2.06
CA VAL A 109 6.69 -6.90 -1.02
C VAL A 109 6.66 -5.59 -0.23
N PHE A 110 6.20 -4.50 -0.84
CA PHE A 110 6.22 -3.18 -0.22
C PHE A 110 5.32 -3.06 1.03
N PRO A 111 4.06 -3.52 1.04
CA PRO A 111 3.23 -3.54 2.25
C PRO A 111 3.87 -4.33 3.40
N LEU A 112 4.49 -5.49 3.09
CA LEU A 112 5.18 -6.32 4.08
C LEU A 112 6.38 -5.60 4.69
N LEU A 113 7.19 -4.91 3.87
CA LEU A 113 8.33 -4.11 4.34
C LEU A 113 7.88 -3.00 5.30
N LEU A 114 6.75 -2.35 5.00
CA LEU A 114 6.18 -1.34 5.88
C LEU A 114 5.59 -1.95 7.15
N ALA A 115 4.95 -3.12 7.07
CA ALA A 115 4.40 -3.82 8.22
C ALA A 115 5.48 -4.26 9.22
N VAL A 116 6.67 -4.65 8.75
CA VAL A 116 7.81 -5.02 9.60
C VAL A 116 8.26 -3.85 10.49
N GLN A 117 8.07 -2.60 10.06
CA GLN A 117 8.47 -1.41 10.84
C GLN A 117 7.71 -1.28 12.17
N TYR A 118 6.51 -1.87 12.27
CA TYR A 118 5.72 -1.86 13.51
C TYR A 118 6.25 -2.82 14.56
N ARG A 119 7.11 -3.79 14.20
CA ARG A 119 7.63 -4.83 15.09
C ARG A 119 6.55 -5.65 15.81
N GLU A 120 5.33 -5.60 15.33
CA GLU A 120 4.19 -6.34 15.86
C GLU A 120 3.83 -7.51 14.94
N ARG A 121 3.86 -8.73 15.48
CA ARG A 121 3.49 -9.94 14.72
C ARG A 121 2.06 -9.88 14.17
N LYS A 122 1.12 -9.26 14.90
CA LYS A 122 -0.28 -9.13 14.47
C LYS A 122 -0.41 -8.27 13.21
N VAL A 123 0.33 -7.16 13.12
CA VAL A 123 0.34 -6.26 11.95
C VAL A 123 0.96 -6.97 10.75
N LEU A 124 2.04 -7.72 10.97
CA LEU A 124 2.71 -8.48 9.90
C LEU A 124 1.80 -9.59 9.35
N TRP A 125 1.12 -10.36 10.22
CA TRP A 125 0.17 -11.38 9.78
C TRP A 125 -1.03 -10.77 9.04
N ALA A 126 -1.55 -9.63 9.51
CA ALA A 126 -2.63 -8.92 8.82
C ALA A 126 -2.18 -8.47 7.43
N ALA A 127 -1.00 -7.89 7.29
CA ALA A 127 -0.44 -7.51 5.99
C ALA A 127 -0.29 -8.71 5.05
N LEU A 128 0.28 -9.82 5.55
CA LEU A 128 0.49 -11.04 4.76
C LEU A 128 -0.84 -11.61 4.24
N ILE A 129 -1.87 -11.70 5.08
CA ILE A 129 -3.19 -12.19 4.68
C ILE A 129 -3.82 -11.27 3.63
N MET A 130 -3.72 -9.95 3.82
CA MET A 130 -4.23 -8.96 2.87
C MET A 130 -3.48 -9.04 1.54
N ASP A 131 -2.16 -9.20 1.55
CA ASP A 131 -1.36 -9.33 0.33
C ASP A 131 -1.69 -10.62 -0.44
N ILE A 132 -1.79 -11.77 0.25
CA ILE A 132 -2.20 -13.03 -0.40
C ILE A 132 -3.59 -12.87 -1.03
N THR A 133 -4.53 -12.28 -0.30
CA THR A 133 -5.88 -12.01 -0.81
C THR A 133 -5.83 -11.07 -2.02
N GLY A 134 -5.00 -10.02 -1.95
CA GLY A 134 -4.76 -9.08 -3.04
C GLY A 134 -4.21 -9.76 -4.29
N VAL A 135 -3.22 -10.65 -4.14
CA VAL A 135 -2.64 -11.44 -5.25
C VAL A 135 -3.72 -12.30 -5.92
N VAL A 136 -4.53 -13.00 -5.13
CA VAL A 136 -5.60 -13.84 -5.67
C VAL A 136 -6.63 -13.00 -6.43
N ILE A 137 -7.09 -11.90 -5.85
CA ILE A 137 -8.08 -11.02 -6.48
C ILE A 137 -7.51 -10.39 -7.74
N SER A 138 -6.28 -9.87 -7.71
CA SER A 138 -5.65 -9.23 -8.87
C SER A 138 -5.41 -10.23 -10.01
N SER A 139 -5.02 -11.46 -9.69
CA SER A 139 -4.83 -12.53 -10.69
C SER A 139 -6.15 -12.93 -11.34
N LEU A 140 -7.22 -13.10 -10.54
CA LEU A 140 -8.56 -13.39 -11.06
C LEU A 140 -9.09 -12.25 -11.92
N THR A 141 -8.90 -11.01 -11.48
CA THR A 141 -9.34 -9.82 -12.22
C THR A 141 -8.58 -9.71 -13.55
N GLY A 142 -7.25 -9.86 -13.52
CA GLY A 142 -6.42 -9.86 -14.71
C GLY A 142 -6.83 -10.93 -15.72
N TYR A 143 -7.15 -12.13 -15.25
CA TYR A 143 -7.63 -13.22 -16.09
C TYR A 143 -9.01 -12.93 -16.70
N TYR A 144 -9.97 -12.45 -15.89
CA TYR A 144 -11.36 -12.21 -16.31
C TYR A 144 -11.50 -11.08 -17.33
N TYR A 145 -10.66 -10.05 -17.22
CA TYR A 145 -10.68 -8.90 -18.13
C TYR A 145 -9.72 -9.06 -19.32
N GLY A 146 -9.05 -10.21 -19.46
CA GLY A 146 -8.11 -10.46 -20.55
C GLY A 146 -6.90 -9.53 -20.54
N LEU A 147 -6.58 -8.96 -19.37
CA LEU A 147 -5.42 -8.10 -19.17
C LEU A 147 -4.12 -8.90 -19.01
N CYS A 148 -4.23 -10.19 -18.72
CA CYS A 148 -3.13 -11.14 -18.73
C CYS A 148 -3.04 -11.76 -20.12
N ASP A 149 -2.07 -11.37 -20.92
CA ASP A 149 -1.70 -12.12 -22.10
C ASP A 149 -1.04 -13.44 -21.65
N LEU A 150 -1.76 -14.54 -21.83
CA LEU A 150 -1.29 -15.90 -21.48
C LEU A 150 0.00 -16.28 -22.23
N ASN A 151 0.36 -15.54 -23.27
CA ASN A 151 1.56 -15.74 -24.05
C ASN A 151 2.87 -15.32 -23.37
N LEU A 152 2.81 -14.70 -22.19
CA LEU A 152 4.00 -14.32 -21.41
C LEU A 152 4.39 -15.36 -20.33
N LEU A 153 3.69 -16.50 -20.27
CA LEU A 153 3.99 -17.63 -19.37
C LEU A 153 4.89 -18.71 -20.01
N PHE A 154 5.32 -18.51 -21.26
CA PHE A 154 6.23 -19.42 -21.95
C PHE A 154 7.39 -18.70 -22.59
#